data_565f2a286df35878cc7b8e51ce7af907
#
_entry.id   565f2a286df35878cc7b8e51ce7af907
#
_cell.length_a   1.000
_cell.length_b   1.000
_cell.length_c   1.000
_cell.angle_alpha   90.00
_cell.angle_beta   90.00
_cell.angle_gamma   90.00
#
_symmetry.space_group_name_H-M   'P 1'
#
loop_
_entity.id
_entity.type
_entity.pdbx_description
1 polymer ?
#
loop_
_entity_poly.entity_id
_entity_poly.type
_entity_poly.pdbx_seq_one_letter_code
_entity_poly.pdbx_strand_id
1 'polypeptide(L)'
;AYVWRVARNRYARWIDGRRRSVVLLSEDLPSAVCHDRRSDADAQAFERVFRCLHTLSAAYRDIFVDHYVGGLSVRALADKYALPESTIKWRLYTGREKIKKRVGEQSMDKIYNRIQWNTVTCNGSVDTDRYLHTQLARAICLAAYEKPLTVEEISVQTGGPALYIEDELPRLLHGEAVVKLGEKYATNFILFRLKDAQTVKMADEPLLQTVVGRVETLLRDGAARTAGMDFYGSSFGMERLGHILLPYLLRRTIGDLKSRRLGLENGAFPMRRDGGCGWFVVEETEDASERSAPYNSGRNAVEGDGLWLYLYWVAKYYDQDVYAGMRRLAACGLPRGGAGRIGRGELADEEAAALLQCGLLIRDADGYRLNFPCFTAAQFADWVSRFSLEDDALADTLCAWILSVREAFARFTPVRLESQINQWVSYYLFRLVGQVIDECVSRGVLCKPTVDGVFCVRGGIVDA
;
A
#
# COMPACT_ATOMS: atom_id res chain seq x y z
N ALA A 1 36.54 7.21 -33.70
CA ALA A 1 37.76 7.28 -32.86
C ALA A 1 37.88 8.58 -32.07
N TYR A 2 37.56 9.76 -32.67
CA TYR A 2 37.72 11.07 -32.03
C TYR A 2 36.70 11.32 -30.89
N VAL A 3 35.41 11.00 -31.10
CA VAL A 3 34.33 11.16 -30.07
C VAL A 3 34.67 10.34 -28.82
N TRP A 4 35.22 9.15 -28.97
CA TRP A 4 35.61 8.29 -27.87
C TRP A 4 36.82 8.82 -27.08
N ARG A 5 37.76 9.51 -27.72
CA ARG A 5 38.88 10.13 -27.05
C ARG A 5 38.44 11.32 -26.19
N VAL A 6 37.45 12.04 -26.65
CA VAL A 6 36.83 13.16 -25.91
C VAL A 6 36.02 12.64 -24.73
N ALA A 7 35.25 11.57 -24.94
CA ALA A 7 34.50 10.89 -23.87
C ALA A 7 35.44 10.45 -22.73
N ARG A 8 36.57 9.84 -23.09
CA ARG A 8 37.62 9.41 -22.16
C ARG A 8 38.12 10.54 -21.26
N ASN A 9 38.48 11.67 -21.85
CA ASN A 9 39.07 12.78 -21.09
C ASN A 9 38.04 13.46 -20.15
N ARG A 10 36.78 13.56 -20.53
CA ARG A 10 35.73 14.15 -19.66
C ARG A 10 35.27 13.19 -18.57
N TYR A 11 35.15 11.91 -18.87
CA TYR A 11 34.78 10.90 -17.87
C TYR A 11 35.86 10.72 -16.81
N ALA A 12 37.16 10.73 -17.21
CA ALA A 12 38.27 10.71 -16.27
C ALA A 12 38.24 11.94 -15.34
N ARG A 13 37.98 13.12 -15.86
CA ARG A 13 37.84 14.36 -15.05
C ARG A 13 36.59 14.34 -14.13
N TRP A 14 35.51 13.71 -14.55
CA TRP A 14 34.31 13.56 -13.74
C TRP A 14 34.52 12.58 -12.58
N ILE A 15 35.18 11.43 -12.81
CA ILE A 15 35.56 10.49 -11.75
C ILE A 15 36.56 11.13 -10.75
N ASP A 16 37.54 11.85 -11.25
CA ASP A 16 38.49 12.57 -10.38
C ASP A 16 37.81 13.69 -9.58
N GLY A 17 36.86 14.38 -10.17
CA GLY A 17 36.02 15.35 -9.46
C GLY A 17 35.21 14.71 -8.35
N ARG A 18 34.59 13.54 -8.59
CA ARG A 18 33.79 12.83 -7.58
C ARG A 18 34.65 12.25 -6.44
N ARG A 19 35.85 11.80 -6.71
CA ARG A 19 36.79 11.36 -5.65
C ARG A 19 37.23 12.50 -4.74
N ARG A 20 37.19 13.75 -5.21
CA ARG A 20 37.54 14.97 -4.44
C ARG A 20 36.33 15.67 -3.80
N SER A 21 35.09 15.40 -4.22
CA SER A 21 33.88 16.11 -3.77
C SER A 21 33.15 15.51 -2.59
N VAL A 22 33.83 14.73 -1.74
CA VAL A 22 33.36 14.39 -0.39
C VAL A 22 33.58 15.53 0.60
N VAL A 23 34.20 16.65 0.18
CA VAL A 23 34.45 17.81 1.06
C VAL A 23 34.12 19.10 0.30
N LEU A 24 33.17 19.88 0.90
CA LEU A 24 32.86 21.27 0.70
C LEU A 24 31.89 21.69 -0.43
N LEU A 25 30.63 21.90 0.00
CA LEU A 25 29.80 22.98 -0.48
C LEU A 25 30.43 24.30 0.01
N SER A 26 31.10 25.02 -0.84
CA SER A 26 31.34 26.46 -0.69
C SER A 26 31.32 27.12 -2.05
N GLU A 27 30.52 28.18 -2.10
CA GLU A 27 30.41 29.13 -3.18
C GLU A 27 31.78 29.66 -3.53
N ASP A 28 32.26 29.37 -4.74
CA ASP A 28 33.14 30.14 -5.60
C ASP A 28 33.69 29.23 -6.70
N LEU A 29 33.03 29.22 -7.84
CA LEU A 29 33.52 28.62 -9.06
C LEU A 29 34.27 29.67 -9.88
N PRO A 30 35.60 29.61 -10.02
CA PRO A 30 36.26 30.43 -11.00
C PRO A 30 35.94 29.92 -12.41
N SER A 31 35.37 30.78 -13.21
CA SER A 31 35.18 30.63 -14.64
C SER A 31 36.52 30.44 -15.35
N ALA A 32 36.95 29.23 -15.54
CA ALA A 32 38.00 28.87 -16.49
C ALA A 32 37.36 28.02 -17.61
N VAL A 33 36.65 28.69 -18.49
CA VAL A 33 36.21 28.13 -19.76
C VAL A 33 37.41 28.04 -20.67
N CYS A 34 38.04 26.91 -20.81
CA CYS A 34 38.88 26.63 -21.97
C CYS A 34 37.96 26.53 -23.19
N HIS A 35 37.90 27.56 -23.99
CA HIS A 35 37.32 27.56 -25.32
C HIS A 35 38.16 26.67 -26.25
N ASP A 36 37.84 25.38 -26.26
CA ASP A 36 38.26 24.49 -27.36
C ASP A 36 37.17 24.61 -28.43
N ARG A 37 37.52 25.15 -29.61
CA ARG A 37 36.62 25.35 -30.76
C ARG A 37 36.13 24.01 -31.30
N ARG A 38 35.14 23.42 -30.67
CA ARG A 38 34.37 22.29 -31.21
C ARG A 38 33.08 22.81 -31.76
N SER A 39 32.65 22.25 -32.89
CA SER A 39 31.32 22.56 -33.42
C SER A 39 30.26 22.17 -32.40
N ASP A 40 29.20 22.97 -32.22
CA ASP A 40 28.06 22.68 -31.33
C ASP A 40 27.47 21.29 -31.63
N ALA A 41 27.59 20.82 -32.89
CA ALA A 41 27.15 19.48 -33.31
C ALA A 41 27.96 18.34 -32.63
N ASP A 42 29.27 18.51 -32.45
CA ASP A 42 30.12 17.49 -31.78
C ASP A 42 29.83 17.43 -30.29
N ALA A 43 29.57 18.58 -29.68
CA ALA A 43 29.17 18.66 -28.26
C ALA A 43 27.82 18.00 -28.01
N GLN A 44 26.85 18.23 -28.88
CA GLN A 44 25.52 17.60 -28.83
C GLN A 44 25.58 16.08 -29.11
N ALA A 45 26.40 15.65 -30.05
CA ALA A 45 26.61 14.22 -30.35
C ALA A 45 27.24 13.50 -29.16
N PHE A 46 28.20 14.16 -28.49
CA PHE A 46 28.83 13.63 -27.30
C PHE A 46 27.82 13.49 -26.14
N GLU A 47 27.05 14.53 -25.89
CA GLU A 47 26.04 14.54 -24.84
C GLU A 47 25.01 13.39 -25.06
N ARG A 48 24.56 13.19 -26.30
CA ARG A 48 23.67 12.07 -26.64
C ARG A 48 24.28 10.71 -26.35
N VAL A 49 25.52 10.48 -26.75
CA VAL A 49 26.22 9.20 -26.46
C VAL A 49 26.41 9.00 -24.96
N PHE A 50 26.77 10.07 -24.24
CA PHE A 50 26.98 10.03 -22.79
C PHE A 50 25.66 9.69 -22.04
N ARG A 51 24.54 10.31 -22.41
CA ARG A 51 23.21 9.94 -21.89
C ARG A 51 22.88 8.47 -22.17
N CYS A 52 23.16 7.98 -23.39
CA CYS A 52 22.93 6.57 -23.74
C CYS A 52 23.77 5.60 -22.89
N LEU A 53 25.00 5.98 -22.50
CA LEU A 53 25.84 5.17 -21.61
C LEU A 53 25.20 5.01 -20.22
N HIS A 54 24.57 6.06 -19.70
CA HIS A 54 23.89 6.01 -18.41
C HIS A 54 22.65 5.11 -18.40
N THR A 55 22.08 4.81 -19.57
CA THR A 55 20.92 3.91 -19.69
C THR A 55 21.31 2.45 -19.86
N LEU A 56 22.61 2.12 -20.00
CA LEU A 56 23.08 0.74 -20.04
C LEU A 56 23.21 0.17 -18.63
N SER A 57 22.83 -1.11 -18.48
CA SER A 57 23.12 -1.83 -17.22
C SER A 57 24.60 -1.93 -16.96
N ALA A 58 24.99 -2.11 -15.67
CA ALA A 58 26.38 -2.23 -15.24
C ALA A 58 27.14 -3.29 -16.07
N ALA A 59 26.49 -4.41 -16.37
CA ALA A 59 27.08 -5.49 -17.14
C ALA A 59 27.60 -5.09 -18.54
N TYR A 60 27.02 -4.06 -19.14
CA TYR A 60 27.45 -3.51 -20.43
C TYR A 60 28.23 -2.21 -20.29
N ARG A 61 27.77 -1.32 -19.42
CA ARG A 61 28.33 0.01 -19.22
C ARG A 61 29.78 -0.06 -18.74
N ASP A 62 30.06 -0.86 -17.71
CA ASP A 62 31.38 -0.89 -17.10
C ASP A 62 32.43 -1.50 -18.06
N ILE A 63 32.08 -2.59 -18.75
CA ILE A 63 32.92 -3.17 -19.80
C ILE A 63 33.16 -2.16 -20.94
N PHE A 64 32.10 -1.41 -21.30
CA PHE A 64 32.16 -0.41 -22.35
C PHE A 64 33.08 0.77 -21.99
N VAL A 65 32.93 1.28 -20.75
CA VAL A 65 33.76 2.36 -20.20
C VAL A 65 35.21 1.92 -20.08
N ASP A 66 35.46 0.77 -19.50
CA ASP A 66 36.82 0.23 -19.35
C ASP A 66 37.53 0.02 -20.70
N HIS A 67 36.78 -0.43 -21.74
CA HIS A 67 37.32 -0.62 -23.07
C HIS A 67 37.59 0.67 -23.81
N TYR A 68 36.59 1.56 -23.90
CA TYR A 68 36.67 2.74 -24.76
C TYR A 68 37.27 3.97 -24.06
N VAL A 69 37.10 4.05 -22.74
CA VAL A 69 37.62 5.15 -21.92
C VAL A 69 38.92 4.71 -21.19
N GLY A 70 38.89 3.53 -20.55
CA GLY A 70 40.02 2.97 -19.84
C GLY A 70 41.12 2.39 -20.75
N GLY A 71 40.78 2.08 -22.00
CA GLY A 71 41.74 1.53 -22.99
C GLY A 71 42.10 0.07 -22.75
N LEU A 72 41.34 -0.67 -21.92
CA LEU A 72 41.60 -2.07 -21.65
C LEU A 72 41.34 -2.95 -22.87
N SER A 73 42.24 -3.91 -23.12
CA SER A 73 42.06 -4.91 -24.15
C SER A 73 40.97 -5.90 -23.78
N VAL A 74 40.41 -6.61 -24.77
CA VAL A 74 39.39 -7.66 -24.54
C VAL A 74 39.92 -8.72 -23.55
N ARG A 75 41.19 -9.09 -23.64
CA ARG A 75 41.81 -10.05 -22.73
C ARG A 75 41.87 -9.49 -21.30
N ALA A 76 42.34 -8.25 -21.12
CA ALA A 76 42.38 -7.61 -19.83
C ALA A 76 40.99 -7.46 -19.20
N LEU A 77 39.95 -7.23 -20.00
CA LEU A 77 38.55 -7.22 -19.56
C LEU A 77 38.05 -8.61 -19.16
N ALA A 78 38.45 -9.65 -19.92
CA ALA A 78 38.10 -11.04 -19.59
C ALA A 78 38.68 -11.43 -18.21
N ASP A 79 39.95 -11.08 -17.97
CA ASP A 79 40.59 -11.30 -16.69
C ASP A 79 39.97 -10.48 -15.55
N LYS A 80 39.70 -9.18 -15.80
CA LYS A 80 39.11 -8.27 -14.79
C LYS A 80 37.71 -8.69 -14.34
N TYR A 81 36.88 -9.13 -15.27
CA TYR A 81 35.46 -9.47 -15.00
C TYR A 81 35.23 -10.97 -14.81
N ALA A 82 36.29 -11.79 -14.87
CA ALA A 82 36.24 -13.26 -14.81
C ALA A 82 35.23 -13.85 -15.82
N LEU A 83 35.22 -13.35 -17.08
CA LEU A 83 34.34 -13.73 -18.14
C LEU A 83 35.11 -14.20 -19.38
N PRO A 84 34.60 -15.14 -20.16
CA PRO A 84 35.20 -15.53 -21.46
C PRO A 84 35.34 -14.33 -22.40
N GLU A 85 36.45 -14.28 -23.17
CA GLU A 85 36.63 -13.23 -24.18
C GLU A 85 35.48 -13.13 -25.17
N SER A 86 34.87 -14.25 -25.54
CA SER A 86 33.68 -14.29 -26.40
C SER A 86 32.51 -13.50 -25.80
N THR A 87 32.29 -13.63 -24.49
CA THR A 87 31.27 -12.90 -23.75
C THR A 87 31.58 -11.39 -23.70
N ILE A 88 32.84 -11.02 -23.49
CA ILE A 88 33.28 -9.61 -23.54
C ILE A 88 33.04 -9.02 -24.93
N LYS A 89 33.44 -9.73 -26.00
CA LYS A 89 33.21 -9.30 -27.38
C LYS A 89 31.73 -9.13 -27.69
N TRP A 90 30.91 -10.08 -27.26
CA TRP A 90 29.46 -10.02 -27.41
C TRP A 90 28.85 -8.83 -26.66
N ARG A 91 29.25 -8.59 -25.41
CA ARG A 91 28.77 -7.44 -24.63
C ARG A 91 29.16 -6.10 -25.24
N LEU A 92 30.38 -5.96 -25.75
CA LEU A 92 30.83 -4.78 -26.48
C LEU A 92 30.06 -4.56 -27.76
N TYR A 93 29.78 -5.63 -28.53
CA TYR A 93 28.97 -5.55 -29.73
C TYR A 93 27.53 -5.13 -29.39
N THR A 94 26.90 -5.83 -28.48
CA THR A 94 25.53 -5.55 -28.06
C THR A 94 25.37 -4.14 -27.46
N GLY A 95 26.32 -3.70 -26.65
CA GLY A 95 26.36 -2.33 -26.11
C GLY A 95 26.42 -1.27 -27.19
N ARG A 96 27.23 -1.48 -28.27
CA ARG A 96 27.25 -0.56 -29.43
C ARG A 96 25.91 -0.49 -30.14
N GLU A 97 25.28 -1.63 -30.41
CA GLU A 97 24.00 -1.67 -31.10
C GLU A 97 22.89 -1.00 -30.23
N LYS A 98 22.89 -1.23 -28.93
CA LYS A 98 21.98 -0.53 -28.00
C LYS A 98 22.18 0.98 -28.05
N ILE A 99 23.43 1.47 -28.05
CA ILE A 99 23.73 2.92 -28.14
C ILE A 99 23.31 3.48 -29.50
N LYS A 100 23.65 2.81 -30.61
CA LYS A 100 23.27 3.27 -31.96
C LYS A 100 21.77 3.43 -32.11
N LYS A 101 21.00 2.43 -31.66
CA LYS A 101 19.54 2.48 -31.69
C LYS A 101 19.01 3.68 -30.91
N ARG A 102 19.53 3.94 -29.72
CA ARG A 102 19.08 5.02 -28.84
C ARG A 102 19.49 6.42 -29.28
N VAL A 103 20.68 6.55 -29.88
CA VAL A 103 21.11 7.84 -30.46
C VAL A 103 20.19 8.26 -31.60
N GLY A 104 19.58 7.31 -32.31
CA GLY A 104 18.58 7.58 -33.36
C GLY A 104 17.15 7.85 -32.84
N GLU A 105 16.85 7.45 -31.63
CA GLU A 105 15.54 7.68 -31.02
C GLU A 105 15.52 9.04 -30.30
N GLN A 106 14.78 10.01 -30.86
CA GLN A 106 14.59 11.33 -30.25
C GLN A 106 13.72 11.25 -28.99
N SER A 107 14.11 12.06 -28.00
CA SER A 107 13.42 12.44 -26.77
C SER A 107 13.62 11.52 -25.55
N MET A 108 14.57 11.93 -24.72
CA MET A 108 14.61 11.56 -23.31
C MET A 108 14.09 12.68 -22.40
N ASP A 109 13.30 13.61 -22.92
CA ASP A 109 12.67 14.67 -22.13
C ASP A 109 11.31 14.20 -21.59
N LYS A 110 11.32 13.08 -20.84
CA LYS A 110 10.14 12.73 -20.03
C LYS A 110 10.18 13.57 -18.77
N ILE A 111 9.28 14.54 -18.71
CA ILE A 111 9.00 15.27 -17.48
C ILE A 111 8.51 14.24 -16.45
N TYR A 112 9.21 14.14 -15.33
CA TYR A 112 8.81 13.31 -14.20
C TYR A 112 7.57 13.90 -13.56
N ASN A 113 6.39 13.39 -13.89
CA ASN A 113 5.20 13.67 -13.11
C ASN A 113 5.34 12.97 -11.75
N ARG A 114 5.05 13.70 -10.68
CA ARG A 114 5.09 13.16 -9.34
C ARG A 114 4.05 12.04 -9.21
N ILE A 115 4.51 10.83 -8.94
CA ILE A 115 3.65 9.67 -8.70
C ILE A 115 3.18 9.73 -7.25
N GLN A 116 1.88 9.77 -7.04
CA GLN A 116 1.27 9.77 -5.71
C GLN A 116 0.50 8.47 -5.53
N TRP A 117 0.96 7.69 -4.58
CA TRP A 117 0.40 6.37 -4.27
C TRP A 117 0.12 6.24 -2.79
N ASN A 118 -1.00 5.59 -2.49
CA ASN A 118 -1.34 5.09 -1.18
C ASN A 118 -1.18 3.56 -1.19
N THR A 119 -0.36 3.03 -0.27
CA THR A 119 -0.14 1.58 -0.18
C THR A 119 -1.08 0.99 0.85
N VAL A 120 -1.65 -0.16 0.51
CA VAL A 120 -2.51 -0.91 1.41
C VAL A 120 -1.98 -2.34 1.51
N THR A 121 -1.79 -2.81 2.73
CA THR A 121 -1.45 -4.21 3.01
C THR A 121 -2.65 -4.94 3.58
N CYS A 122 -2.90 -6.12 3.04
CA CYS A 122 -3.80 -7.06 3.65
C CYS A 122 -2.99 -7.98 4.57
N ASN A 123 -3.32 -8.03 5.86
CA ASN A 123 -2.73 -8.91 6.87
C ASN A 123 -1.21 -8.74 7.10
N GLY A 124 -0.63 -7.60 6.79
CA GLY A 124 0.80 -7.38 6.99
C GLY A 124 1.08 -6.52 8.21
N SER A 125 1.98 -6.97 9.08
CA SER A 125 2.57 -6.15 10.15
C SER A 125 3.69 -5.23 9.68
N VAL A 126 4.08 -5.35 8.41
CA VAL A 126 5.23 -4.64 7.83
C VAL A 126 4.74 -3.47 7.00
N ASP A 127 5.29 -2.30 7.29
CA ASP A 127 5.04 -1.07 6.53
C ASP A 127 5.64 -1.20 5.13
N THR A 128 4.75 -1.30 4.14
CA THR A 128 5.13 -1.42 2.74
C THR A 128 5.51 -0.10 2.11
N ASP A 129 5.14 1.04 2.72
CA ASP A 129 5.52 2.37 2.26
C ASP A 129 7.04 2.53 2.23
N ARG A 130 7.77 1.86 3.11
CA ARG A 130 9.24 1.87 3.10
C ARG A 130 9.87 1.36 1.80
N TYR A 131 9.16 0.54 1.02
CA TYR A 131 9.63 0.04 -0.27
C TYR A 131 9.28 0.97 -1.43
N LEU A 132 8.18 1.72 -1.32
CA LEU A 132 7.64 2.58 -2.36
C LEU A 132 7.73 4.09 -2.03
N HIS A 133 8.55 4.48 -1.06
CA HIS A 133 8.65 5.88 -0.62
C HIS A 133 9.37 6.79 -1.62
N THR A 134 10.29 6.26 -2.45
CA THR A 134 11.00 7.06 -3.45
C THR A 134 10.21 7.18 -4.76
N GLN A 135 10.33 8.32 -5.44
CA GLN A 135 9.74 8.48 -6.78
C GLN A 135 10.34 7.51 -7.79
N LEU A 136 11.63 7.16 -7.64
CA LEU A 136 12.29 6.19 -8.50
C LEU A 136 11.69 4.79 -8.32
N ALA A 137 11.47 4.34 -7.07
CA ALA A 137 10.82 3.05 -6.79
C ALA A 137 9.44 2.96 -7.45
N ARG A 138 8.63 4.01 -7.29
CA ARG A 138 7.30 4.10 -7.91
C ARG A 138 7.38 4.09 -9.44
N ALA A 139 8.32 4.84 -10.02
CA ALA A 139 8.54 4.87 -11.46
C ALA A 139 8.99 3.52 -12.02
N ILE A 140 9.88 2.80 -11.32
CA ILE A 140 10.30 1.43 -11.68
C ILE A 140 9.08 0.51 -11.70
N CYS A 141 8.29 0.52 -10.61
CA CYS A 141 7.10 -0.32 -10.51
C CYS A 141 6.06 0.04 -11.57
N LEU A 142 5.82 1.34 -11.83
CA LEU A 142 4.89 1.77 -12.87
C LEU A 142 5.33 1.31 -14.27
N ALA A 143 6.63 1.44 -14.58
CA ALA A 143 7.19 1.01 -15.87
C ALA A 143 7.06 -0.51 -16.09
N ALA A 144 7.34 -1.30 -15.04
CA ALA A 144 7.33 -2.76 -15.09
C ALA A 144 5.95 -3.38 -14.76
N TYR A 145 4.88 -2.58 -14.71
CA TYR A 145 3.54 -3.05 -14.32
C TYR A 145 2.87 -3.89 -15.40
N GLU A 146 2.80 -3.39 -16.64
CA GLU A 146 2.07 -4.09 -17.70
C GLU A 146 2.83 -5.33 -18.21
N LYS A 147 4.15 -5.23 -18.33
CA LYS A 147 5.02 -6.30 -18.82
C LYS A 147 6.37 -6.29 -18.13
N PRO A 148 7.02 -7.47 -18.00
CA PRO A 148 8.37 -7.56 -17.48
C PRO A 148 9.38 -6.79 -18.36
N LEU A 149 10.28 -6.01 -17.75
CA LEU A 149 11.27 -5.17 -18.40
C LEU A 149 12.68 -5.44 -17.88
N THR A 150 13.69 -5.28 -18.73
CA THR A 150 15.10 -5.24 -18.31
C THR A 150 15.42 -3.90 -17.65
N VAL A 151 16.57 -3.81 -16.95
CA VAL A 151 17.03 -2.55 -16.34
C VAL A 151 17.13 -1.44 -17.38
N GLU A 152 17.63 -1.76 -18.58
CA GLU A 152 17.74 -0.78 -19.65
C GLU A 152 16.38 -0.31 -20.19
N GLU A 153 15.43 -1.23 -20.30
CA GLU A 153 14.07 -0.88 -20.73
C GLU A 153 13.38 0.00 -19.68
N ILE A 154 13.57 -0.30 -18.38
CA ILE A 154 13.08 0.53 -17.27
C ILE A 154 13.74 1.91 -17.34
N SER A 155 15.07 1.97 -17.54
CA SER A 155 15.82 3.23 -17.65
C SER A 155 15.28 4.11 -18.78
N VAL A 156 14.96 3.52 -19.95
CA VAL A 156 14.38 4.24 -21.07
C VAL A 156 12.97 4.73 -20.76
N GLN A 157 12.15 3.93 -20.10
CA GLN A 157 10.77 4.30 -19.80
C GLN A 157 10.66 5.34 -18.68
N THR A 158 11.52 5.23 -17.68
CA THR A 158 11.52 6.14 -16.53
C THR A 158 12.36 7.41 -16.76
N GLY A 159 13.31 7.38 -17.70
CA GLY A 159 14.32 8.42 -17.86
C GLY A 159 15.40 8.41 -16.77
N GLY A 160 15.29 7.49 -15.79
CA GLY A 160 16.26 7.33 -14.70
C GLY A 160 17.52 6.57 -15.16
N PRO A 161 18.73 6.96 -14.69
CA PRO A 161 19.95 6.22 -14.98
C PRO A 161 19.86 4.77 -14.50
N ALA A 162 20.35 3.83 -15.32
CA ALA A 162 20.35 2.39 -15.01
C ALA A 162 21.03 2.07 -13.66
N LEU A 163 22.09 2.81 -13.32
CA LEU A 163 22.79 2.66 -12.04
C LEU A 163 21.87 2.82 -10.83
N TYR A 164 21.04 3.87 -10.83
CA TYR A 164 20.12 4.12 -9.71
C TYR A 164 18.99 3.11 -9.67
N ILE A 165 18.57 2.59 -10.83
CA ILE A 165 17.59 1.50 -10.90
C ILE A 165 18.19 0.21 -10.31
N GLU A 166 19.44 -0.12 -10.66
CA GLU A 166 20.17 -1.27 -10.12
C GLU A 166 20.35 -1.18 -8.59
N ASP A 167 20.60 0.01 -8.06
CA ASP A 167 20.71 0.26 -6.61
C ASP A 167 19.35 0.13 -5.88
N GLU A 168 18.23 0.44 -6.55
CA GLU A 168 16.88 0.40 -5.96
C GLU A 168 16.27 -1.02 -6.00
N LEU A 169 16.57 -1.80 -7.05
CA LEU A 169 15.99 -3.13 -7.26
C LEU A 169 16.17 -4.12 -6.11
N PRO A 170 17.33 -4.22 -5.42
CA PRO A 170 17.48 -5.13 -4.29
C PRO A 170 16.46 -4.89 -3.18
N ARG A 171 16.13 -3.63 -2.89
CA ARG A 171 15.15 -3.26 -1.88
C ARG A 171 13.73 -3.62 -2.32
N LEU A 172 13.39 -3.36 -3.59
CA LEU A 172 12.10 -3.73 -4.17
C LEU A 172 11.91 -5.25 -4.23
N LEU A 173 12.97 -6.00 -4.54
CA LEU A 173 12.95 -7.47 -4.53
C LEU A 173 12.82 -8.02 -3.12
N HIS A 174 13.48 -7.41 -2.13
CA HIS A 174 13.35 -7.83 -0.72
C HIS A 174 11.93 -7.65 -0.21
N GLY A 175 11.28 -6.53 -0.53
CA GLY A 175 9.88 -6.26 -0.18
C GLY A 175 8.88 -6.96 -1.08
N GLU A 176 9.33 -7.74 -2.06
CA GLU A 176 8.49 -8.41 -3.07
C GLU A 176 7.55 -7.47 -3.85
N ALA A 177 7.87 -6.18 -3.84
CA ALA A 177 7.19 -5.20 -4.69
C ALA A 177 7.49 -5.43 -6.18
N VAL A 178 8.64 -6.04 -6.47
CA VAL A 178 9.08 -6.46 -7.79
C VAL A 178 9.57 -7.92 -7.71
N VAL A 179 9.31 -8.68 -8.76
CA VAL A 179 9.86 -10.03 -8.97
C VAL A 179 10.80 -10.05 -10.15
N LYS A 180 11.82 -10.92 -10.09
CA LYS A 180 12.77 -11.12 -11.17
C LYS A 180 12.34 -12.33 -12.01
N LEU A 181 12.22 -12.15 -13.31
CA LEU A 181 11.83 -13.15 -14.31
C LEU A 181 12.94 -13.25 -15.37
N GLY A 182 13.91 -14.13 -15.14
CA GLY A 182 15.14 -14.18 -15.94
C GLY A 182 15.93 -12.87 -15.77
N GLU A 183 16.20 -12.18 -16.90
CA GLU A 183 16.88 -10.87 -16.90
C GLU A 183 15.91 -9.69 -16.77
N LYS A 184 14.62 -9.95 -16.59
CA LYS A 184 13.57 -8.93 -16.52
C LYS A 184 13.00 -8.82 -15.12
N TYR A 185 12.39 -7.69 -14.85
CA TYR A 185 11.72 -7.35 -13.60
C TYR A 185 10.27 -7.01 -13.87
N ALA A 186 9.38 -7.44 -12.99
CA ALA A 186 7.95 -7.17 -13.08
C ALA A 186 7.40 -6.76 -11.73
N THR A 187 6.50 -5.81 -11.72
CA THR A 187 5.76 -5.39 -10.51
C THR A 187 4.89 -6.51 -10.02
N ASN A 188 4.90 -6.75 -8.71
CA ASN A 188 4.26 -7.91 -8.07
C ASN A 188 3.05 -7.52 -7.20
N PHE A 189 2.41 -6.42 -7.51
CA PHE A 189 1.19 -5.96 -6.84
C PHE A 189 0.21 -5.37 -7.84
N ILE A 190 -1.08 -5.37 -7.50
CA ILE A 190 -2.10 -4.72 -8.30
C ILE A 190 -2.05 -3.21 -8.05
N LEU A 191 -1.94 -2.45 -9.12
CA LEU A 191 -2.00 -0.99 -9.13
C LEU A 191 -3.40 -0.55 -9.59
N PHE A 192 -4.13 0.11 -8.69
CA PHE A 192 -5.43 0.69 -8.96
C PHE A 192 -5.24 2.17 -9.32
N ARG A 193 -5.25 2.46 -10.61
CA ARG A 193 -4.99 3.80 -11.15
C ARG A 193 -6.27 4.65 -11.12
N LEU A 194 -6.13 5.97 -11.10
CA LEU A 194 -7.27 6.90 -11.16
C LEU A 194 -8.21 6.60 -12.33
N LYS A 195 -7.66 6.28 -13.51
CA LYS A 195 -8.46 5.88 -14.67
C LYS A 195 -9.23 4.56 -14.46
N ASP A 196 -8.70 3.65 -13.65
CA ASP A 196 -9.32 2.36 -13.37
C ASP A 196 -10.46 2.53 -12.36
N ALA A 197 -10.38 3.52 -11.46
CA ALA A 197 -11.43 3.87 -10.52
C ALA A 197 -12.76 4.21 -11.20
N GLN A 198 -12.70 4.78 -12.41
CA GLN A 198 -13.90 5.09 -13.20
C GLN A 198 -14.59 3.84 -13.75
N THR A 199 -13.88 2.72 -13.86
CA THR A 199 -14.40 1.46 -14.39
C THR A 199 -14.96 0.55 -13.31
N VAL A 200 -14.49 0.70 -12.07
CA VAL A 200 -14.95 -0.08 -10.91
C VAL A 200 -16.06 0.70 -10.22
N LYS A 201 -17.29 0.30 -10.47
CA LYS A 201 -18.45 0.95 -9.87
C LYS A 201 -18.53 0.64 -8.38
N MET A 202 -18.54 1.68 -7.57
CA MET A 202 -19.03 1.59 -6.19
C MET A 202 -20.46 0.99 -6.21
N ALA A 203 -20.94 0.52 -5.05
CA ALA A 203 -22.34 0.19 -4.92
C ALA A 203 -23.15 1.40 -5.39
N ASP A 204 -24.01 1.19 -6.38
CA ASP A 204 -24.87 2.25 -6.87
C ASP A 204 -25.93 2.63 -5.83
N GLU A 205 -26.55 3.77 -6.03
CA GLU A 205 -27.55 4.29 -5.09
C GLU A 205 -28.68 3.30 -4.81
N PRO A 206 -29.29 2.60 -5.79
CA PRO A 206 -30.30 1.58 -5.53
C PRO A 206 -29.84 0.45 -4.63
N LEU A 207 -28.62 -0.09 -4.85
CA LEU A 207 -28.06 -1.14 -4.01
C LEU A 207 -27.80 -0.62 -2.60
N LEU A 208 -27.17 0.57 -2.48
CA LEU A 208 -26.90 1.18 -1.19
C LEU A 208 -28.17 1.37 -0.39
N GLN A 209 -29.23 1.93 -1.00
CA GLN A 209 -30.51 2.17 -0.33
C GLN A 209 -31.22 0.87 0.07
N THR A 210 -31.11 -0.19 -0.74
CA THR A 210 -31.64 -1.51 -0.39
C THR A 210 -30.93 -2.08 0.84
N VAL A 211 -29.60 -2.02 0.89
CA VAL A 211 -28.81 -2.49 2.04
C VAL A 211 -29.12 -1.66 3.28
N VAL A 212 -29.16 -0.33 3.16
CA VAL A 212 -29.45 0.58 4.29
C VAL A 212 -30.84 0.34 4.84
N GLY A 213 -31.86 0.21 4.00
CA GLY A 213 -33.24 -0.09 4.46
C GLY A 213 -33.33 -1.41 5.23
N ARG A 214 -32.55 -2.44 4.80
CA ARG A 214 -32.47 -3.70 5.51
C ARG A 214 -31.78 -3.56 6.87
N VAL A 215 -30.67 -2.79 6.90
CA VAL A 215 -29.94 -2.47 8.12
C VAL A 215 -30.78 -1.68 9.11
N GLU A 216 -31.52 -0.67 8.65
CA GLU A 216 -32.42 0.12 9.52
C GLU A 216 -33.46 -0.75 10.18
N THR A 217 -34.08 -1.67 9.43
CA THR A 217 -35.05 -2.63 9.98
C THR A 217 -34.40 -3.53 11.02
N LEU A 218 -33.20 -4.06 10.73
CA LEU A 218 -32.47 -4.93 11.63
C LEU A 218 -32.09 -4.21 12.94
N LEU A 219 -31.65 -2.96 12.87
CA LEU A 219 -31.30 -2.16 14.06
C LEU A 219 -32.52 -1.77 14.89
N ARG A 220 -33.67 -1.49 14.23
CA ARG A 220 -34.92 -1.20 14.93
C ARG A 220 -35.36 -2.36 15.83
N ASP A 221 -35.22 -3.59 15.37
CA ASP A 221 -35.52 -4.81 16.13
C ASP A 221 -34.39 -5.19 17.08
N GLY A 222 -33.24 -4.55 16.96
CA GLY A 222 -32.01 -4.93 17.63
C GLY A 222 -32.06 -4.84 19.14
N ALA A 223 -32.78 -3.87 19.70
CA ALA A 223 -32.95 -3.74 21.14
C ALA A 223 -33.65 -4.97 21.74
N ALA A 224 -34.71 -5.45 21.09
CA ALA A 224 -35.43 -6.66 21.53
C ALA A 224 -34.54 -7.92 21.40
N ARG A 225 -33.72 -8.01 20.37
CA ARG A 225 -32.78 -9.13 20.12
C ARG A 225 -31.61 -9.14 21.12
N THR A 226 -31.23 -7.98 21.67
CA THR A 226 -30.16 -7.81 22.66
C THR A 226 -30.69 -7.93 24.09
N ALA A 227 -32.00 -7.82 24.29
CA ALA A 227 -32.61 -7.89 25.61
C ALA A 227 -32.28 -9.22 26.32
N GLY A 228 -31.94 -9.12 27.62
CA GLY A 228 -31.62 -10.27 28.46
C GLY A 228 -30.20 -10.85 28.24
N MET A 229 -29.38 -10.22 27.41
CA MET A 229 -27.99 -10.63 27.26
C MET A 229 -27.12 -10.02 28.36
N ASP A 230 -26.24 -10.84 28.90
CA ASP A 230 -25.33 -10.45 30.01
C ASP A 230 -23.91 -10.24 29.44
N PHE A 231 -23.67 -9.03 28.90
CA PHE A 231 -22.34 -8.54 28.57
C PHE A 231 -22.26 -7.05 28.91
N TYR A 232 -21.06 -6.57 29.20
CA TYR A 232 -20.88 -5.15 29.48
C TYR A 232 -21.22 -4.31 28.27
N GLY A 233 -22.11 -3.34 28.45
CA GLY A 233 -22.59 -2.49 27.36
C GLY A 233 -23.81 -3.03 26.61
N SER A 234 -24.44 -4.13 27.07
CA SER A 234 -25.70 -4.61 26.52
C SER A 234 -26.83 -3.56 26.59
N SER A 235 -26.75 -2.63 27.53
CA SER A 235 -27.63 -1.46 27.68
C SER A 235 -27.28 -0.29 26.76
N PHE A 236 -26.18 -0.34 26.03
CA PHE A 236 -25.89 0.67 25.01
C PHE A 236 -26.92 0.56 23.90
N GLY A 237 -27.45 1.67 23.44
CA GLY A 237 -28.45 1.66 22.38
C GLY A 237 -27.89 1.09 21.06
N MET A 238 -28.79 0.65 20.19
CA MET A 238 -28.39 0.10 18.87
C MET A 238 -27.69 1.13 18.00
N GLU A 239 -27.90 2.43 18.23
CA GLU A 239 -27.16 3.53 17.59
C GLU A 239 -25.66 3.50 17.89
N ARG A 240 -25.24 2.83 18.98
CA ARG A 240 -23.85 2.59 19.35
C ARG A 240 -23.40 1.18 19.00
N LEU A 241 -24.16 0.16 19.42
CA LEU A 241 -23.83 -1.24 19.17
C LEU A 241 -23.77 -1.56 17.66
N GLY A 242 -24.53 -0.84 16.85
CA GLY A 242 -24.51 -0.95 15.38
C GLY A 242 -23.15 -0.70 14.76
N HIS A 243 -22.30 0.12 15.40
CA HIS A 243 -20.92 0.34 14.90
C HIS A 243 -20.01 -0.89 15.01
N ILE A 244 -20.40 -1.92 15.76
CA ILE A 244 -19.72 -3.22 15.81
C ILE A 244 -20.49 -4.25 14.98
N LEU A 245 -21.81 -4.29 15.17
CA LEU A 245 -22.68 -5.28 14.55
C LEU A 245 -22.65 -5.17 13.02
N LEU A 246 -22.84 -3.98 12.47
CA LEU A 246 -22.96 -3.80 11.02
C LEU A 246 -21.67 -4.11 10.26
N PRO A 247 -20.48 -3.60 10.65
CA PRO A 247 -19.25 -4.00 9.99
C PRO A 247 -19.01 -5.51 10.04
N TYR A 248 -19.34 -6.15 11.16
CA TYR A 248 -19.22 -7.61 11.28
C TYR A 248 -20.17 -8.33 10.32
N LEU A 249 -21.47 -8.02 10.36
CA LEU A 249 -22.47 -8.69 9.55
C LEU A 249 -22.26 -8.48 8.05
N LEU A 250 -22.03 -7.22 7.63
CA LEU A 250 -21.83 -6.89 6.21
C LEU A 250 -20.57 -7.57 5.67
N ARG A 251 -19.45 -7.54 6.41
CA ARG A 251 -18.23 -8.21 5.98
C ARG A 251 -18.41 -9.72 5.89
N ARG A 252 -19.11 -10.32 6.86
CA ARG A 252 -19.44 -11.75 6.85
C ARG A 252 -20.33 -12.09 5.65
N THR A 253 -21.43 -11.37 5.46
CA THR A 253 -22.36 -11.60 4.34
C THR A 253 -21.65 -11.48 2.99
N ILE A 254 -20.90 -10.40 2.75
CA ILE A 254 -20.11 -10.21 1.52
C ILE A 254 -19.09 -11.35 1.36
N GLY A 255 -18.38 -11.73 2.43
CA GLY A 255 -17.40 -12.79 2.42
C GLY A 255 -18.02 -14.16 2.10
N ASP A 256 -19.13 -14.51 2.71
CA ASP A 256 -19.86 -15.75 2.49
C ASP A 256 -20.44 -15.83 1.06
N LEU A 257 -21.05 -14.75 0.56
CA LEU A 257 -21.53 -14.66 -0.82
C LEU A 257 -20.38 -14.83 -1.82
N LYS A 258 -19.29 -14.11 -1.59
CA LYS A 258 -18.11 -14.16 -2.46
C LYS A 258 -17.48 -15.55 -2.49
N SER A 259 -17.24 -16.17 -1.33
CA SER A 259 -16.56 -17.47 -1.25
C SER A 259 -17.49 -18.63 -1.50
N ARG A 260 -18.57 -18.77 -0.73
CA ARG A 260 -19.44 -19.96 -0.75
C ARG A 260 -20.38 -19.99 -1.95
N ARG A 261 -20.96 -18.84 -2.32
CA ARG A 261 -21.93 -18.79 -3.40
C ARG A 261 -21.29 -18.60 -4.78
N LEU A 262 -20.25 -17.78 -4.86
CA LEU A 262 -19.58 -17.46 -6.13
C LEU A 262 -18.27 -18.22 -6.35
N GLY A 263 -17.76 -18.96 -5.37
CA GLY A 263 -16.49 -19.68 -5.48
C GLY A 263 -15.27 -18.78 -5.67
N LEU A 264 -15.37 -17.50 -5.30
CA LEU A 264 -14.30 -16.50 -5.44
C LEU A 264 -13.46 -16.42 -4.16
N GLU A 265 -12.85 -17.52 -3.79
CA GLU A 265 -12.01 -17.56 -2.60
C GLU A 265 -10.75 -16.72 -2.77
N ASN A 266 -10.27 -16.14 -1.66
CA ASN A 266 -8.93 -15.59 -1.63
C ASN A 266 -7.94 -16.77 -1.64
N GLY A 267 -6.92 -16.71 -2.49
CA GLY A 267 -5.80 -17.63 -2.41
C GLY A 267 -5.10 -17.57 -1.04
N ALA A 268 -4.27 -18.54 -0.74
CA ALA A 268 -3.41 -18.49 0.45
C ALA A 268 -2.54 -17.23 0.39
N PHE A 269 -2.47 -16.51 1.51
CA PHE A 269 -1.57 -15.36 1.61
C PHE A 269 -0.13 -15.85 1.69
N PRO A 270 0.74 -15.51 0.72
CA PRO A 270 2.14 -15.92 0.79
C PRO A 270 2.83 -15.21 1.94
N MET A 271 3.72 -15.92 2.63
CA MET A 271 4.68 -15.29 3.52
C MET A 271 5.73 -14.57 2.70
N ARG A 272 5.96 -13.29 2.96
CA ARG A 272 6.96 -12.48 2.28
C ARG A 272 8.30 -12.54 3.01
N ARG A 273 9.37 -12.25 2.29
CA ARG A 273 10.75 -12.24 2.84
C ARG A 273 10.95 -11.24 3.97
N ASP A 274 10.15 -10.21 4.04
CA ASP A 274 10.18 -9.19 5.08
C ASP A 274 9.40 -9.57 6.35
N GLY A 275 8.86 -10.80 6.41
CA GLY A 275 8.06 -11.31 7.53
C GLY A 275 6.58 -10.92 7.48
N GLY A 276 6.15 -10.11 6.51
CA GLY A 276 4.73 -9.85 6.25
C GLY A 276 4.06 -10.99 5.50
N CYS A 277 2.74 -10.99 5.47
CA CYS A 277 1.96 -11.91 4.63
C CYS A 277 1.01 -11.14 3.71
N GLY A 278 0.57 -11.80 2.64
CA GLY A 278 -0.34 -11.22 1.66
C GLY A 278 0.36 -10.40 0.58
N TRP A 279 -0.46 -9.73 -0.22
CA TRP A 279 -0.03 -8.95 -1.37
C TRP A 279 0.00 -7.46 -1.07
N PHE A 280 0.85 -6.73 -1.79
CA PHE A 280 0.72 -5.29 -1.87
C PHE A 280 -0.51 -4.91 -2.68
N VAL A 281 -1.08 -3.81 -2.31
CA VAL A 281 -2.09 -3.14 -3.07
C VAL A 281 -1.77 -1.67 -3.05
N VAL A 282 -1.82 -1.05 -4.22
CA VAL A 282 -1.48 0.36 -4.38
C VAL A 282 -2.61 1.09 -5.08
N GLU A 283 -3.05 2.19 -4.49
CA GLU A 283 -4.00 3.12 -5.08
C GLU A 283 -3.26 4.38 -5.53
N GLU A 284 -3.48 4.79 -6.76
CA GLU A 284 -3.04 6.10 -7.25
C GLU A 284 -3.97 7.18 -6.69
N THR A 285 -3.40 8.28 -6.21
CA THR A 285 -4.14 9.41 -5.63
C THR A 285 -3.78 10.71 -6.32
N GLU A 286 -4.70 11.65 -6.39
CA GLU A 286 -4.43 13.00 -6.92
C GLU A 286 -3.67 13.86 -5.90
N ASP A 287 -3.96 13.67 -4.61
CA ASP A 287 -3.36 14.43 -3.52
C ASP A 287 -2.73 13.48 -2.48
N ALA A 288 -1.49 13.76 -2.08
CA ALA A 288 -0.78 13.02 -1.03
C ALA A 288 -1.42 13.16 0.35
N SER A 289 -2.26 14.17 0.56
CA SER A 289 -3.04 14.36 1.78
C SER A 289 -4.33 13.53 1.80
N GLU A 290 -4.79 13.02 0.67
CA GLU A 290 -5.88 12.07 0.60
C GLU A 290 -5.46 10.74 1.22
N ARG A 291 -5.75 10.60 2.49
CA ARG A 291 -5.77 9.29 3.11
C ARG A 291 -6.83 8.46 2.40
N SER A 292 -6.60 7.16 2.26
CA SER A 292 -7.43 6.16 1.58
C SER A 292 -8.89 6.57 1.38
N ALA A 293 -9.49 6.17 0.28
CA ALA A 293 -10.89 6.53 -0.06
C ALA A 293 -11.80 6.56 1.19
N PRO A 294 -12.64 7.59 1.38
CA PRO A 294 -13.35 7.88 2.64
C PRO A 294 -14.19 6.71 3.16
N TYR A 295 -14.61 5.83 2.25
CA TYR A 295 -15.40 4.64 2.57
C TYR A 295 -14.59 3.36 2.82
N ASN A 296 -13.27 3.42 2.76
CA ASN A 296 -12.47 2.28 3.18
C ASN A 296 -12.83 1.91 4.61
N SER A 297 -13.03 0.64 4.85
CA SER A 297 -13.35 0.11 6.17
C SER A 297 -12.46 -1.07 6.52
N GLY A 298 -12.15 -1.21 7.78
CA GLY A 298 -11.30 -2.28 8.25
C GLY A 298 -11.58 -2.67 9.69
N ARG A 299 -10.77 -3.61 10.16
CA ARG A 299 -10.75 -4.04 11.55
C ARG A 299 -9.30 -4.09 11.99
N ASN A 300 -8.95 -3.34 13.00
CA ASN A 300 -7.70 -3.49 13.72
C ASN A 300 -7.94 -4.38 14.94
N ALA A 301 -6.97 -5.20 15.29
CA ALA A 301 -6.96 -6.00 16.50
C ALA A 301 -5.71 -5.66 17.30
N VAL A 302 -5.86 -5.55 18.61
CA VAL A 302 -4.77 -5.39 19.56
C VAL A 302 -4.86 -6.51 20.55
N GLU A 303 -3.79 -7.29 20.69
CA GLU A 303 -3.65 -8.34 21.68
C GLU A 303 -2.99 -7.78 22.94
N GLY A 304 -3.52 -8.11 24.10
CA GLY A 304 -2.94 -7.79 25.39
C GLY A 304 -3.44 -8.77 26.44
N ASP A 305 -2.50 -9.43 27.11
CA ASP A 305 -2.74 -10.30 28.28
C ASP A 305 -3.89 -11.30 28.11
N GLY A 306 -3.97 -11.96 26.92
CA GLY A 306 -5.01 -12.94 26.60
C GLY A 306 -6.34 -12.35 26.14
N LEU A 307 -6.42 -11.06 25.97
CA LEU A 307 -7.60 -10.34 25.50
C LEU A 307 -7.37 -9.74 24.11
N TRP A 308 -8.40 -9.75 23.29
CA TRP A 308 -8.40 -9.11 21.99
C TRP A 308 -9.30 -7.87 22.01
N LEU A 309 -8.72 -6.70 21.66
CA LEU A 309 -9.44 -5.47 21.44
C LEU A 309 -9.63 -5.26 19.94
N TYR A 310 -10.86 -5.22 19.50
CA TYR A 310 -11.19 -5.00 18.08
C TYR A 310 -11.71 -3.58 17.86
N LEU A 311 -11.13 -2.89 16.88
CA LEU A 311 -11.61 -1.62 16.38
C LEU A 311 -12.09 -1.80 14.95
N TYR A 312 -13.40 -1.74 14.72
CA TYR A 312 -13.96 -1.56 13.39
C TYR A 312 -13.92 -0.09 13.03
N TRP A 313 -13.43 0.23 11.87
CA TRP A 313 -13.24 1.62 11.45
C TRP A 313 -13.74 1.85 10.02
N VAL A 314 -14.15 3.09 9.75
CA VAL A 314 -14.37 3.66 8.43
C VAL A 314 -13.42 4.85 8.29
N ALA A 315 -12.74 4.97 7.15
CA ALA A 315 -11.68 5.97 6.98
C ALA A 315 -12.16 7.39 7.26
N LYS A 316 -13.39 7.73 6.88
CA LYS A 316 -14.03 9.03 7.15
C LYS A 316 -14.09 9.39 8.65
N TYR A 317 -14.17 8.37 9.51
CA TYR A 317 -14.33 8.50 10.97
C TYR A 317 -13.15 7.93 11.75
N TYR A 318 -12.05 7.60 11.08
CA TYR A 318 -10.90 6.98 11.72
C TYR A 318 -10.08 8.00 12.49
N ASP A 319 -9.81 7.68 13.75
CA ASP A 319 -8.95 8.44 14.62
C ASP A 319 -7.78 7.57 15.07
N GLN A 320 -6.55 8.01 14.79
CA GLN A 320 -5.33 7.28 15.18
C GLN A 320 -5.12 7.30 16.69
N ASP A 321 -5.61 8.33 17.39
CA ASP A 321 -5.48 8.42 18.85
C ASP A 321 -6.30 7.35 19.55
N VAL A 322 -7.46 6.97 19.00
CA VAL A 322 -8.26 5.84 19.48
C VAL A 322 -7.49 4.53 19.36
N TYR A 323 -6.80 4.29 18.24
CA TYR A 323 -6.00 3.07 18.08
C TYR A 323 -4.78 3.04 19.00
N ALA A 324 -4.10 4.17 19.18
CA ALA A 324 -3.01 4.31 20.15
C ALA A 324 -3.51 4.08 21.58
N GLY A 325 -4.69 4.62 21.92
CA GLY A 325 -5.35 4.40 23.21
C GLY A 325 -5.71 2.93 23.45
N MET A 326 -6.23 2.21 22.43
CA MET A 326 -6.49 0.77 22.55
C MET A 326 -5.22 -0.04 22.83
N ARG A 327 -4.11 0.30 22.21
CA ARG A 327 -2.82 -0.33 22.50
C ARG A 327 -2.35 -0.07 23.93
N ARG A 328 -2.53 1.16 24.44
CA ARG A 328 -2.25 1.49 25.85
C ARG A 328 -3.13 0.69 26.79
N LEU A 329 -4.44 0.62 26.53
CA LEU A 329 -5.40 -0.13 27.34
C LEU A 329 -5.03 -1.62 27.41
N ALA A 330 -4.71 -2.21 26.27
CA ALA A 330 -4.25 -3.60 26.19
C ALA A 330 -2.94 -3.82 26.97
N ALA A 331 -1.99 -2.90 26.88
CA ALA A 331 -0.72 -2.96 27.61
C ALA A 331 -0.91 -2.87 29.14
N CYS A 332 -1.98 -2.22 29.60
CA CYS A 332 -2.35 -2.18 31.01
C CYS A 332 -3.09 -3.47 31.48
N GLY A 333 -3.30 -4.44 30.60
CA GLY A 333 -4.05 -5.67 30.92
C GLY A 333 -5.53 -5.41 31.22
N LEU A 334 -6.12 -4.39 30.61
CA LEU A 334 -7.50 -3.97 30.87
C LEU A 334 -8.37 -4.14 29.59
N PRO A 335 -9.66 -4.40 29.77
CA PRO A 335 -10.38 -4.67 31.03
C PRO A 335 -10.21 -6.12 31.48
N ARG A 336 -10.07 -6.32 32.77
CA ARG A 336 -9.99 -7.67 33.35
C ARG A 336 -11.40 -8.25 33.48
N GLY A 337 -11.60 -9.46 32.94
CA GLY A 337 -12.84 -10.23 33.14
C GLY A 337 -14.10 -9.58 32.55
N GLY A 338 -13.99 -8.67 31.58
CA GLY A 338 -15.16 -8.08 30.90
C GLY A 338 -16.01 -7.13 31.76
N ALA A 339 -15.56 -6.76 32.94
CA ALA A 339 -16.37 -6.01 33.92
C ALA A 339 -16.63 -4.54 33.50
N GLY A 340 -15.92 -4.01 32.54
CA GLY A 340 -16.11 -2.66 32.00
C GLY A 340 -15.83 -1.52 32.99
N ARG A 341 -15.54 -1.80 34.25
CA ARG A 341 -15.19 -0.83 35.31
C ARG A 341 -13.74 -0.97 35.71
N ILE A 342 -13.11 0.16 35.97
CA ILE A 342 -11.72 0.29 36.38
C ILE A 342 -11.70 1.15 37.65
N GLY A 343 -11.24 0.59 38.74
CA GLY A 343 -11.14 1.26 40.03
C GLY A 343 -10.10 2.38 40.06
N ARG A 344 -10.23 3.29 41.00
CA ARG A 344 -9.17 4.28 41.25
C ARG A 344 -7.87 3.58 41.66
N GLY A 345 -6.77 3.94 40.99
CA GLY A 345 -5.45 3.37 41.25
C GLY A 345 -5.11 2.11 40.44
N GLU A 346 -6.04 1.57 39.61
CA GLU A 346 -5.73 0.49 38.68
C GLU A 346 -5.01 1.00 37.43
N LEU A 347 -5.11 2.31 37.15
CA LEU A 347 -4.41 3.03 36.07
C LEU A 347 -3.59 4.16 36.65
N ALA A 348 -2.41 4.41 36.08
CA ALA A 348 -1.68 5.64 36.35
C ALA A 348 -2.47 6.87 35.86
N ASP A 349 -2.36 8.00 36.55
CA ASP A 349 -3.13 9.22 36.22
C ASP A 349 -2.89 9.70 34.79
N GLU A 350 -1.66 9.56 34.27
CA GLU A 350 -1.30 9.93 32.92
C GLU A 350 -1.99 9.03 31.89
N GLU A 351 -2.04 7.72 32.14
CA GLU A 351 -2.71 6.75 31.28
C GLU A 351 -4.22 6.97 31.27
N ALA A 352 -4.80 7.19 32.46
CA ALA A 352 -6.22 7.50 32.58
C ALA A 352 -6.58 8.79 31.84
N ALA A 353 -5.75 9.84 31.93
CA ALA A 353 -5.95 11.09 31.21
C ALA A 353 -5.91 10.88 29.68
N ALA A 354 -4.94 10.13 29.16
CA ALA A 354 -4.83 9.83 27.73
C ALA A 354 -6.03 9.02 27.22
N LEU A 355 -6.49 8.03 27.98
CA LEU A 355 -7.63 7.19 27.62
C LEU A 355 -8.98 7.93 27.72
N LEU A 356 -9.10 8.90 28.62
CA LEU A 356 -10.24 9.83 28.70
C LEU A 356 -10.24 10.77 27.47
N GLN A 357 -9.08 11.30 27.10
CA GLN A 357 -8.94 12.22 25.98
C GLN A 357 -9.34 11.57 24.65
N CYS A 358 -8.98 10.31 24.43
CA CYS A 358 -9.39 9.59 23.19
C CYS A 358 -10.78 8.93 23.33
N GLY A 359 -11.50 9.15 24.44
CA GLY A 359 -12.87 8.70 24.67
C GLY A 359 -13.04 7.19 24.89
N LEU A 360 -11.97 6.45 25.16
CA LEU A 360 -12.04 5.03 25.51
C LEU A 360 -12.56 4.79 26.92
N LEU A 361 -12.35 5.78 27.81
CA LEU A 361 -12.87 5.79 29.18
C LEU A 361 -13.83 6.96 29.36
N ILE A 362 -14.75 6.78 30.32
CA ILE A 362 -15.54 7.83 30.92
C ILE A 362 -15.39 7.78 32.44
N ARG A 363 -15.51 8.93 33.09
CA ARG A 363 -15.48 9.01 34.57
C ARG A 363 -16.72 8.36 35.16
N ASP A 364 -16.53 7.63 36.26
CA ASP A 364 -17.59 7.08 37.09
C ASP A 364 -17.36 7.52 38.58
N ALA A 365 -18.33 7.28 39.44
CA ALA A 365 -18.26 7.70 40.82
C ALA A 365 -17.02 7.19 41.57
N ASP A 366 -16.65 5.94 41.32
CA ASP A 366 -15.55 5.25 42.00
C ASP A 366 -14.31 4.99 41.12
N GLY A 367 -14.23 5.63 39.95
CA GLY A 367 -13.11 5.43 39.04
C GLY A 367 -13.46 5.73 37.60
N TYR A 368 -13.30 4.73 36.74
CA TYR A 368 -13.56 4.85 35.32
C TYR A 368 -14.40 3.67 34.81
N ARG A 369 -15.06 3.85 33.70
CA ARG A 369 -15.68 2.77 32.95
C ARG A 369 -15.34 2.87 31.45
N LEU A 370 -15.37 1.70 30.82
CA LEU A 370 -15.16 1.64 29.39
C LEU A 370 -16.32 2.29 28.63
N ASN A 371 -15.97 3.02 27.59
CA ASN A 371 -16.95 3.66 26.70
C ASN A 371 -17.26 2.78 25.47
N PHE A 372 -17.09 1.47 25.58
CA PHE A 372 -17.37 0.49 24.53
C PHE A 372 -17.80 -0.84 25.16
N PRO A 373 -18.56 -1.69 24.44
CA PRO A 373 -19.02 -2.96 24.97
C PRO A 373 -17.89 -4.00 25.03
N CYS A 374 -18.02 -4.92 25.99
CA CYS A 374 -17.09 -6.04 26.18
C CYS A 374 -17.86 -7.35 26.13
N PHE A 375 -17.31 -8.31 25.40
CA PHE A 375 -17.89 -9.62 25.20
C PHE A 375 -16.83 -10.70 25.51
N THR A 376 -17.26 -11.83 26.01
CA THR A 376 -16.54 -13.09 25.78
C THR A 376 -16.79 -13.56 24.35
N ALA A 377 -15.95 -14.45 23.83
CA ALA A 377 -16.14 -15.04 22.51
C ALA A 377 -17.53 -15.70 22.37
N ALA A 378 -17.98 -16.39 23.42
CA ALA A 378 -19.30 -17.01 23.45
C ALA A 378 -20.44 -15.98 23.44
N GLN A 379 -20.36 -14.93 24.23
CA GLN A 379 -21.34 -13.85 24.27
C GLN A 379 -21.43 -13.14 22.91
N PHE A 380 -20.28 -12.84 22.29
CA PHE A 380 -20.26 -12.23 20.97
C PHE A 380 -20.88 -13.13 19.90
N ALA A 381 -20.52 -14.43 19.89
CA ALA A 381 -21.09 -15.38 18.95
C ALA A 381 -22.61 -15.54 19.14
N ASP A 382 -23.09 -15.63 20.37
CA ASP A 382 -24.53 -15.68 20.68
C ASP A 382 -25.22 -14.39 20.20
N TRP A 383 -24.69 -13.23 20.57
CA TRP A 383 -25.26 -11.93 20.18
C TRP A 383 -25.38 -11.77 18.67
N VAL A 384 -24.30 -11.99 17.91
CA VAL A 384 -24.31 -11.79 16.46
C VAL A 384 -25.16 -12.85 15.72
N SER A 385 -25.34 -14.04 16.31
CA SER A 385 -26.20 -15.09 15.74
C SER A 385 -27.68 -14.72 15.68
N ARG A 386 -28.08 -13.78 16.51
CA ARG A 386 -29.48 -13.28 16.57
C ARG A 386 -29.81 -12.30 15.43
N PHE A 387 -28.80 -11.95 14.63
CA PHE A 387 -28.94 -10.99 13.54
C PHE A 387 -28.53 -11.64 12.21
N SER A 388 -29.32 -11.40 11.19
CA SER A 388 -29.02 -11.84 9.83
C SER A 388 -29.42 -10.77 8.83
N LEU A 389 -28.56 -10.60 7.82
CA LEU A 389 -28.86 -9.82 6.62
C LEU A 389 -29.30 -10.75 5.48
N GLU A 390 -29.48 -12.04 5.75
CA GLU A 390 -29.86 -13.02 4.74
C GLU A 390 -31.26 -12.71 4.18
N ASP A 391 -31.30 -12.52 2.88
CA ASP A 391 -32.45 -12.28 2.05
C ASP A 391 -32.03 -12.65 0.62
N ASP A 392 -32.77 -13.56 -0.01
CA ASP A 392 -32.36 -14.09 -1.31
C ASP A 392 -32.29 -13.02 -2.39
N ALA A 393 -33.19 -12.06 -2.41
CA ALA A 393 -33.19 -10.97 -3.40
C ALA A 393 -31.98 -10.04 -3.19
N LEU A 394 -31.65 -9.72 -1.93
CA LEU A 394 -30.46 -8.95 -1.59
C LEU A 394 -29.19 -9.72 -1.94
N ALA A 395 -29.15 -11.02 -1.65
CA ALA A 395 -28.01 -11.88 -1.96
C ALA A 395 -27.76 -11.95 -3.47
N ASP A 396 -28.79 -12.06 -4.31
CA ASP A 396 -28.67 -12.05 -5.76
C ASP A 396 -28.10 -10.72 -6.26
N THR A 397 -28.60 -9.60 -5.73
CA THR A 397 -28.15 -8.25 -6.10
C THR A 397 -26.68 -8.03 -5.69
N LEU A 398 -26.32 -8.46 -4.48
CA LEU A 398 -24.92 -8.38 -4.01
C LEU A 398 -23.98 -9.27 -4.84
N CYS A 399 -24.41 -10.50 -5.20
CA CYS A 399 -23.65 -11.39 -6.07
C CYS A 399 -23.39 -10.76 -7.44
N ALA A 400 -24.41 -10.17 -8.07
CA ALA A 400 -24.25 -9.48 -9.34
C ALA A 400 -23.25 -8.32 -9.26
N TRP A 401 -23.33 -7.52 -8.18
CA TRP A 401 -22.38 -6.45 -7.94
C TRP A 401 -20.94 -6.97 -7.70
N ILE A 402 -20.77 -8.01 -6.88
CA ILE A 402 -19.46 -8.65 -6.62
C ILE A 402 -18.81 -9.10 -7.93
N LEU A 403 -19.59 -9.76 -8.81
CA LEU A 403 -19.11 -10.20 -10.12
C LEU A 403 -18.71 -9.03 -11.01
N SER A 404 -19.49 -7.95 -11.04
CA SER A 404 -19.18 -6.75 -11.82
C SER A 404 -17.87 -6.08 -11.38
N VAL A 405 -17.64 -6.02 -10.05
CA VAL A 405 -16.39 -5.51 -9.48
C VAL A 405 -15.21 -6.38 -9.88
N ARG A 406 -15.35 -7.71 -9.74
CA ARG A 406 -14.28 -8.65 -10.11
C ARG A 406 -13.93 -8.55 -11.59
N GLU A 407 -14.93 -8.48 -12.46
CA GLU A 407 -14.74 -8.33 -13.90
C GLU A 407 -14.02 -7.02 -14.25
N ALA A 408 -14.37 -5.92 -13.59
CA ALA A 408 -13.69 -4.65 -13.75
C ALA A 408 -12.21 -4.76 -13.36
N PHE A 409 -11.90 -5.38 -12.22
CA PHE A 409 -10.51 -5.62 -11.80
C PHE A 409 -9.75 -6.50 -12.80
N ALA A 410 -10.37 -7.53 -13.37
CA ALA A 410 -9.73 -8.40 -14.35
C ALA A 410 -9.32 -7.65 -15.63
N ARG A 411 -10.04 -6.59 -16.02
CA ARG A 411 -9.77 -5.83 -17.24
C ARG A 411 -8.46 -5.03 -17.19
N PHE A 412 -8.05 -4.53 -16.01
CA PHE A 412 -6.84 -3.71 -15.88
C PHE A 412 -5.70 -4.40 -15.14
N THR A 413 -5.93 -5.61 -14.62
CA THR A 413 -4.91 -6.39 -13.92
C THR A 413 -4.13 -7.24 -14.91
N PRO A 414 -2.79 -7.13 -14.97
CA PRO A 414 -1.96 -8.01 -15.78
C PRO A 414 -2.19 -9.50 -15.41
N VAL A 415 -2.24 -10.38 -16.43
CA VAL A 415 -2.54 -11.82 -16.26
C VAL A 415 -1.67 -12.49 -15.19
N ARG A 416 -0.38 -12.10 -15.08
CA ARG A 416 0.53 -12.65 -14.06
C ARG A 416 0.10 -12.36 -12.61
N LEU A 417 -0.79 -11.38 -12.41
CA LEU A 417 -1.33 -10.98 -11.09
C LEU A 417 -2.76 -11.47 -10.87
N GLU A 418 -3.30 -12.29 -11.76
CA GLU A 418 -4.68 -12.76 -11.71
C GLU A 418 -5.02 -13.45 -10.37
N SER A 419 -4.07 -14.20 -9.80
CA SER A 419 -4.23 -14.87 -8.51
C SER A 419 -4.46 -13.90 -7.33
N GLN A 420 -4.11 -12.62 -7.49
CA GLN A 420 -4.28 -11.58 -6.47
C GLN A 420 -5.65 -10.89 -6.54
N ILE A 421 -6.39 -11.05 -7.65
CA ILE A 421 -7.62 -10.27 -7.92
C ILE A 421 -8.65 -10.49 -6.82
N ASN A 422 -8.93 -11.73 -6.43
CA ASN A 422 -10.00 -12.02 -5.47
C ASN A 422 -9.74 -11.40 -4.09
N GLN A 423 -8.47 -11.31 -3.66
CA GLN A 423 -8.10 -10.63 -2.43
C GLN A 423 -8.36 -9.13 -2.53
N TRP A 424 -7.99 -8.53 -3.66
CA TRP A 424 -8.17 -7.11 -3.90
C TRP A 424 -9.64 -6.73 -4.03
N VAL A 425 -10.41 -7.56 -4.73
CA VAL A 425 -11.88 -7.44 -4.80
C VAL A 425 -12.48 -7.42 -3.40
N SER A 426 -12.07 -8.33 -2.50
CA SER A 426 -12.56 -8.33 -1.10
C SER A 426 -12.30 -6.99 -0.39
N TYR A 427 -11.09 -6.44 -0.54
CA TYR A 427 -10.75 -5.15 0.03
C TYR A 427 -11.66 -4.03 -0.51
N TYR A 428 -11.90 -4.03 -1.82
CA TYR A 428 -12.76 -3.03 -2.46
C TYR A 428 -14.22 -3.16 -2.04
N LEU A 429 -14.75 -4.39 -1.98
CA LEU A 429 -16.13 -4.65 -1.60
C LEU A 429 -16.46 -4.15 -0.18
N PHE A 430 -15.47 -4.13 0.71
CA PHE A 430 -15.65 -3.61 2.06
C PHE A 430 -15.86 -2.08 2.13
N ARG A 431 -15.72 -1.38 1.01
CA ARG A 431 -16.15 0.03 0.90
C ARG A 431 -17.67 0.19 1.05
N LEU A 432 -18.46 -0.81 0.64
CA LEU A 432 -19.89 -0.84 0.90
C LEU A 432 -20.19 -0.71 2.41
N VAL A 433 -19.39 -1.37 3.25
CA VAL A 433 -19.55 -1.22 4.72
C VAL A 433 -19.39 0.23 5.15
N GLY A 434 -18.38 0.93 4.60
CA GLY A 434 -18.17 2.35 4.89
C GLY A 434 -19.29 3.24 4.39
N GLN A 435 -19.83 2.99 3.19
CA GLN A 435 -20.97 3.71 2.65
C GLN A 435 -22.23 3.52 3.51
N VAL A 436 -22.52 2.27 3.89
CA VAL A 436 -23.68 1.95 4.74
C VAL A 436 -23.57 2.62 6.11
N ILE A 437 -22.39 2.57 6.75
CA ILE A 437 -22.18 3.24 8.03
C ILE A 437 -22.35 4.75 7.90
N ASP A 438 -21.79 5.35 6.86
CA ASP A 438 -21.90 6.80 6.61
C ASP A 438 -23.36 7.23 6.39
N GLU A 439 -24.10 6.47 5.61
CA GLU A 439 -25.52 6.73 5.37
C GLU A 439 -26.36 6.56 6.65
N CYS A 440 -26.10 5.50 7.44
CA CYS A 440 -26.77 5.31 8.73
C CYS A 440 -26.47 6.44 9.73
N VAL A 441 -25.24 6.97 9.73
CA VAL A 441 -24.88 8.14 10.55
C VAL A 441 -25.59 9.38 10.03
N SER A 442 -25.65 9.58 8.72
CA SER A 442 -26.32 10.73 8.09
C SER A 442 -27.82 10.77 8.36
N ARG A 443 -28.45 9.60 8.48
CA ARG A 443 -29.89 9.44 8.82
C ARG A 443 -30.18 9.46 10.32
N GLY A 444 -29.14 9.52 11.16
CA GLY A 444 -29.29 9.46 12.61
C GLY A 444 -29.66 8.05 13.14
N VAL A 445 -29.52 7.00 12.32
CA VAL A 445 -29.72 5.60 12.73
C VAL A 445 -28.55 5.13 13.61
N LEU A 446 -27.33 5.61 13.28
CA LEU A 446 -26.15 5.45 14.12
C LEU A 446 -25.70 6.81 14.63
N CYS A 447 -25.21 6.84 15.86
CA CYS A 447 -24.60 8.05 16.39
C CYS A 447 -23.30 8.35 15.67
N LYS A 448 -23.02 9.65 15.44
CA LYS A 448 -21.74 10.08 14.85
C LYS A 448 -20.62 9.77 15.81
N PRO A 449 -19.56 9.06 15.39
CA PRO A 449 -18.39 8.88 16.22
C PRO A 449 -17.71 10.24 16.45
N THR A 450 -17.60 10.65 17.71
CA THR A 450 -16.97 11.90 18.12
C THR A 450 -15.94 11.63 19.20
N VAL A 451 -14.92 12.48 19.28
CA VAL A 451 -13.92 12.46 20.36
C VAL A 451 -14.47 13.14 21.62
N ASP A 452 -15.54 13.93 21.50
CA ASP A 452 -16.08 14.77 22.57
C ASP A 452 -16.88 13.99 23.63
N GLY A 453 -16.30 12.92 24.13
CA GLY A 453 -16.69 12.37 25.44
C GLY A 453 -17.92 11.47 25.48
N VAL A 454 -18.69 11.33 24.41
CA VAL A 454 -19.89 10.52 24.47
C VAL A 454 -19.74 9.17 23.75
N PHE A 455 -19.02 9.12 22.63
CA PHE A 455 -18.80 7.86 21.94
C PHE A 455 -17.76 7.96 20.83
N CYS A 456 -16.60 7.37 21.01
CA CYS A 456 -15.62 7.25 19.92
C CYS A 456 -15.24 5.81 19.60
N VAL A 457 -15.72 4.84 20.37
CA VAL A 457 -15.24 3.47 20.22
C VAL A 457 -16.22 2.58 19.50
N ARG A 458 -15.65 1.89 18.59
CA ARG A 458 -16.25 0.92 17.68
C ARG A 458 -15.66 -0.47 17.94
N GLY A 459 -15.31 -0.74 19.19
CA GLY A 459 -14.62 -1.95 19.57
C GLY A 459 -15.39 -2.74 20.61
N GLY A 460 -15.10 -4.00 20.66
CA GLY A 460 -15.47 -4.92 21.72
C GLY A 460 -14.23 -5.71 22.13
N ILE A 461 -14.26 -6.23 23.32
CA ILE A 461 -13.30 -7.21 23.78
C ILE A 461 -13.94 -8.57 23.56
N VAL A 462 -13.17 -9.46 23.00
CA VAL A 462 -13.53 -10.86 22.84
C VAL A 462 -12.39 -11.64 23.45
N ASP A 463 -12.68 -12.47 24.46
CA ASP A 463 -11.72 -13.42 24.99
C ASP A 463 -11.30 -14.38 23.89
N ALA A 464 -10.02 -14.73 23.85
CA ALA A 464 -9.44 -15.63 22.86
C ALA A 464 -9.91 -17.08 23.09
#